data_8113c7f1ef52a533c93ab25509ad6e7a
#
_entry.id   8113c7f1ef52a533c93ab25509ad6e7a
#
_cell.length_a   1.000
_cell.length_b   1.000
_cell.length_c   1.000
_cell.angle_alpha   90.00
_cell.angle_beta   90.00
_cell.angle_gamma   90.00
#
_symmetry.space_group_name_H-M   'P 1'
#
loop_
_entity.id
_entity.type
_entity.pdbx_description
1 polymer ?
#
loop_
_entity_poly.entity_id
_entity_poly.type
_entity_poly.pdbx_seq_one_letter_code
_entity_poly.pdbx_strand_id
1 'polypeptide(L)'
;VAVVDFDVHHGNGTQDLLWEEPLALFVSTHQMPLWPGSGAPDEKGAFDNIINLPLAPETDGQAMRTLYRETVLPHLRAFRPDLLIISAGFDAHSSDPLAQLNWRVEDFAWLTQELCALAAELCQGRVVSVLEGGYDLPALAASAKAHVEKLLEATK
;
A
#
# COMPACT_ATOMS: atom_id res chain seq x y z
N VAL A 1 -5.54 1.01 -14.41
CA VAL A 1 -4.50 0.50 -13.52
C VAL A 1 -4.75 1.02 -12.10
N ALA A 2 -4.52 0.20 -11.07
CA ALA A 2 -4.48 0.72 -9.70
C ALA A 2 -3.07 0.55 -9.13
N VAL A 3 -2.60 1.58 -8.39
CA VAL A 3 -1.38 1.53 -7.61
C VAL A 3 -1.76 1.59 -6.14
N VAL A 4 -1.33 0.60 -5.37
CA VAL A 4 -1.48 0.56 -3.91
C VAL A 4 -0.11 0.69 -3.29
N ASP A 5 0.09 1.78 -2.61
CA ASP A 5 1.33 2.14 -1.95
C ASP A 5 1.16 1.98 -0.43
N PHE A 6 1.96 1.11 0.16
CA PHE A 6 2.02 0.90 1.60
C PHE A 6 3.41 1.17 2.20
N ASP A 7 4.30 1.81 1.45
CA ASP A 7 5.45 2.47 2.06
C ASP A 7 4.98 3.43 3.15
N VAL A 8 5.76 3.58 4.21
CA VAL A 8 5.36 4.45 5.33
C VAL A 8 5.37 5.92 4.95
N HIS A 9 6.09 6.28 3.89
CA HIS A 9 6.12 7.64 3.35
C HIS A 9 5.06 7.81 2.26
N HIS A 10 4.52 9.02 2.15
CA HIS A 10 3.60 9.33 1.06
C HIS A 10 4.29 9.25 -0.30
N GLY A 11 3.71 8.51 -1.24
CA GLY A 11 4.19 8.38 -2.62
C GLY A 11 3.91 9.61 -3.47
N ASN A 12 4.46 10.76 -3.10
CA ASN A 12 4.18 12.05 -3.74
C ASN A 12 4.50 12.07 -5.23
N GLY A 13 5.58 11.41 -5.65
CA GLY A 13 5.93 11.33 -7.08
C GLY A 13 4.92 10.53 -7.90
N THR A 14 4.42 9.42 -7.37
CA THR A 14 3.35 8.64 -8.01
C THR A 14 2.05 9.44 -8.05
N GLN A 15 1.70 10.13 -6.96
CA GLN A 15 0.56 11.04 -6.92
C GLN A 15 0.63 12.10 -8.02
N ASP A 16 1.77 12.78 -8.13
CA ASP A 16 1.97 13.84 -9.12
C ASP A 16 1.83 13.32 -10.55
N LEU A 17 2.41 12.17 -10.85
CA LEU A 17 2.33 11.52 -12.17
C LEU A 17 0.89 11.12 -12.53
N LEU A 18 0.09 10.70 -11.57
CA LEU A 18 -1.26 10.18 -11.78
C LEU A 18 -2.36 11.23 -11.53
N TRP A 19 -1.99 12.46 -11.18
CA TRP A 19 -2.94 13.51 -10.79
C TRP A 19 -4.04 13.77 -11.83
N GLU A 20 -3.67 13.78 -13.11
CA GLU A 20 -4.56 14.03 -14.24
C GLU A 20 -4.85 12.76 -15.07
N GLU A 21 -4.65 11.57 -14.51
CA GLU A 21 -4.81 10.31 -15.24
C GLU A 21 -6.13 9.60 -14.85
N PRO A 22 -7.22 9.75 -15.64
CA PRO A 22 -8.54 9.20 -15.28
C PRO A 22 -8.61 7.67 -15.30
N LEU A 23 -7.64 6.98 -15.91
CA LEU A 23 -7.58 5.53 -16.01
C LEU A 23 -6.66 4.90 -14.96
N ALA A 24 -6.16 5.70 -14.02
CA ALA A 24 -5.39 5.23 -12.89
C ALA A 24 -6.07 5.56 -11.56
N LEU A 25 -5.98 4.64 -10.60
CA LEU A 25 -6.30 4.88 -9.19
C LEU A 25 -5.01 4.76 -8.39
N PHE A 26 -4.71 5.76 -7.57
CA PHE A 26 -3.62 5.72 -6.60
C PHE A 26 -4.18 5.69 -5.17
N VAL A 27 -3.71 4.74 -4.39
CA VAL A 27 -4.03 4.63 -2.96
C VAL A 27 -2.73 4.62 -2.18
N SER A 28 -2.55 5.56 -1.27
CA SER A 28 -1.38 5.62 -0.39
C SER A 28 -1.82 5.57 1.08
N THR A 29 -1.25 4.62 1.83
CA THR A 29 -1.36 4.54 3.28
C THR A 29 -0.01 4.87 3.88
N HIS A 30 0.12 6.01 4.52
CA HIS A 30 1.39 6.56 4.98
C HIS A 30 1.26 7.20 6.35
N GLN A 31 2.36 7.31 7.09
CA GLN A 31 2.35 8.01 8.37
C GLN A 31 2.27 9.53 8.15
N MET A 32 1.46 10.21 8.95
CA MET A 32 1.43 11.67 9.01
C MET A 32 1.31 12.13 10.47
N PRO A 33 2.15 13.09 10.92
CA PRO A 33 3.18 13.80 10.15
C PRO A 33 4.43 12.94 9.91
N LEU A 34 4.94 12.96 8.69
CA LEU A 34 6.22 12.38 8.28
C LEU A 34 6.67 13.06 6.97
N TRP A 35 7.94 12.85 6.57
CA TRP A 35 8.40 13.27 5.24
C TRP A 35 7.60 12.50 4.15
N PRO A 36 7.22 13.10 3.01
CA PRO A 36 7.55 14.46 2.52
C PRO A 36 6.60 15.57 3.01
N GLY A 37 5.58 15.26 3.82
CA GLY A 37 4.64 16.25 4.35
C GLY A 37 3.46 16.56 3.43
N SER A 38 3.29 15.78 2.35
CA SER A 38 2.13 15.77 1.45
C SER A 38 1.26 14.53 1.70
N GLY A 39 0.17 14.35 0.95
CA GLY A 39 -0.73 13.22 1.09
C GLY A 39 -1.89 13.48 2.05
N ALA A 40 -2.36 14.73 2.10
CA ALA A 40 -3.55 15.05 2.86
C ALA A 40 -4.80 14.39 2.26
N PRO A 41 -5.83 14.05 3.06
CA PRO A 41 -7.03 13.34 2.55
C PRO A 41 -7.84 14.13 1.52
N ASP A 42 -7.63 15.43 1.41
CA ASP A 42 -8.26 16.31 0.44
C ASP A 42 -7.47 16.44 -0.88
N GLU A 43 -6.28 15.88 -0.96
CA GLU A 43 -5.51 15.73 -2.21
C GLU A 43 -6.07 14.55 -3.00
N LYS A 44 -7.06 14.78 -3.88
CA LYS A 44 -7.86 13.72 -4.52
C LYS A 44 -7.58 13.51 -6.01
N GLY A 45 -6.68 14.31 -6.60
CA GLY A 45 -6.48 14.31 -8.05
C GLY A 45 -7.61 14.97 -8.82
N ALA A 46 -7.42 15.13 -10.12
CA ALA A 46 -8.37 15.82 -10.99
C ALA A 46 -9.69 15.03 -11.22
N PHE A 47 -9.68 13.72 -10.95
CA PHE A 47 -10.79 12.81 -11.22
C PHE A 47 -11.24 12.01 -9.98
N ASP A 48 -10.96 12.50 -8.76
CA ASP A 48 -11.13 11.74 -7.51
C ASP A 48 -10.41 10.37 -7.52
N ASN A 49 -9.30 10.33 -8.24
CA ASN A 49 -8.53 9.11 -8.50
C ASN A 49 -7.33 8.93 -7.57
N ILE A 50 -7.17 9.80 -6.59
CA ILE A 50 -6.15 9.73 -5.53
C ILE A 50 -6.84 9.52 -4.18
N ILE A 51 -6.39 8.54 -3.42
CA ILE A 51 -6.91 8.20 -2.10
C ILE A 51 -5.74 8.22 -1.12
N ASN A 52 -5.63 9.29 -0.37
CA ASN A 52 -4.65 9.45 0.69
C ASN A 52 -5.24 9.08 2.05
N LEU A 53 -4.58 8.16 2.74
CA LEU A 53 -5.00 7.59 4.00
C LEU A 53 -3.87 7.76 5.04
N PRO A 54 -3.72 8.97 5.60
CA PRO A 54 -2.70 9.23 6.61
C PRO A 54 -3.00 8.46 7.90
N LEU A 55 -1.96 7.83 8.43
CA LEU A 55 -1.97 7.08 9.68
C LEU A 55 -1.23 7.86 10.76
N ALA A 56 -1.80 7.90 11.95
CA ALA A 56 -1.09 8.47 13.10
C ALA A 56 0.11 7.59 13.50
N PRO A 57 1.17 8.17 14.07
CA PRO A 57 2.20 7.38 14.74
C PRO A 57 1.59 6.33 15.67
N GLU A 58 2.27 5.22 15.88
CA GLU A 58 1.84 4.06 16.70
C GLU A 58 0.65 3.27 16.13
N THR A 59 0.13 3.60 14.95
CA THR A 59 -0.92 2.81 14.30
C THR A 59 -0.43 1.39 14.04
N ASP A 60 -1.13 0.41 14.59
CA ASP A 60 -0.78 -1.01 14.50
C ASP A 60 -1.39 -1.72 13.28
N GLY A 61 -0.99 -2.97 13.09
CA GLY A 61 -1.49 -3.80 11.99
C GLY A 61 -2.99 -4.07 12.06
N GLN A 62 -3.61 -4.08 13.24
CA GLN A 62 -5.05 -4.29 13.36
C GLN A 62 -5.84 -3.09 12.83
N ALA A 63 -5.42 -1.88 13.16
CA ALA A 63 -6.01 -0.66 12.65
C ALA A 63 -5.83 -0.55 11.12
N MET A 64 -4.64 -0.89 10.61
CA MET A 64 -4.36 -0.96 9.17
C MET A 64 -5.31 -1.96 8.48
N ARG A 65 -5.44 -3.18 8.99
CA ARG A 65 -6.33 -4.20 8.40
C ARG A 65 -7.78 -3.74 8.34
N THR A 66 -8.25 -3.05 9.37
CA THR A 66 -9.58 -2.46 9.40
C THR A 66 -9.73 -1.42 8.29
N LEU A 67 -8.78 -0.48 8.18
CA LEU A 67 -8.76 0.55 7.15
C LEU A 67 -8.79 -0.06 5.72
N TYR A 68 -7.97 -1.08 5.49
CA TYR A 68 -7.96 -1.75 4.18
C TYR A 68 -9.29 -2.42 3.86
N ARG A 69 -9.88 -3.16 4.80
CA ARG A 69 -11.19 -3.81 4.59
C ARG A 69 -12.33 -2.83 4.35
N GLU A 70 -12.34 -1.74 5.09
CA GLU A 70 -13.47 -0.79 5.07
C GLU A 70 -13.32 0.30 4.00
N THR A 71 -12.10 0.59 3.56
CA THR A 71 -11.85 1.68 2.61
C THR A 71 -11.12 1.22 1.35
N VAL A 72 -9.92 0.67 1.46
CA VAL A 72 -9.07 0.43 0.29
C VAL A 72 -9.67 -0.64 -0.63
N LEU A 73 -10.00 -1.81 -0.10
CA LEU A 73 -10.53 -2.92 -0.91
C LEU A 73 -11.86 -2.58 -1.58
N PRO A 74 -12.81 -1.89 -0.94
CA PRO A 74 -14.03 -1.42 -1.60
C PRO A 74 -13.77 -0.45 -2.76
N HIS A 75 -12.84 0.51 -2.60
CA HIS A 75 -12.50 1.44 -3.69
C HIS A 75 -11.85 0.73 -4.88
N LEU A 76 -10.94 -0.21 -4.63
CA LEU A 76 -10.34 -1.03 -5.68
C LEU A 76 -11.40 -1.86 -6.43
N ARG A 77 -12.38 -2.43 -5.71
CA ARG A 77 -13.50 -3.15 -6.33
C ARG A 77 -14.39 -2.25 -7.19
N ALA A 78 -14.65 -1.04 -6.71
CA ALA A 78 -15.44 -0.07 -7.47
C ALA A 78 -14.70 0.41 -8.74
N PHE A 79 -13.40 0.62 -8.66
CA PHE A 79 -12.56 1.06 -9.77
C PHE A 79 -12.35 -0.02 -10.83
N ARG A 80 -12.27 -1.32 -10.44
CA ARG A 80 -12.09 -2.49 -11.32
C ARG A 80 -10.83 -2.39 -12.21
N PRO A 81 -9.64 -2.35 -11.62
CA PRO A 81 -8.41 -2.26 -12.39
C PRO A 81 -8.17 -3.49 -13.27
N ASP A 82 -7.52 -3.31 -14.42
CA ASP A 82 -7.00 -4.40 -15.25
C ASP A 82 -5.60 -4.89 -14.82
N LEU A 83 -4.92 -4.11 -13.98
CA LEU A 83 -3.60 -4.39 -13.42
C LEU A 83 -3.50 -3.75 -12.05
N LEU A 84 -2.97 -4.48 -11.08
CA LEU A 84 -2.62 -3.98 -9.76
C LEU A 84 -1.10 -3.83 -9.66
N ILE A 85 -0.64 -2.64 -9.30
CA ILE A 85 0.76 -2.36 -8.96
C ILE A 85 0.84 -2.12 -7.45
N ILE A 86 1.83 -2.71 -6.81
CA ILE A 86 2.09 -2.55 -5.38
C ILE A 86 3.43 -1.83 -5.21
N SER A 87 3.41 -0.62 -4.64
CA SER A 87 4.59 0.03 -4.09
C SER A 87 4.80 -0.53 -2.69
N ALA A 88 5.74 -1.48 -2.58
CA ALA A 88 5.94 -2.30 -1.41
C ALA A 88 7.11 -1.77 -0.56
N GLY A 89 6.83 -0.83 0.34
CA GLY A 89 7.73 -0.44 1.41
C GLY A 89 7.51 -1.29 2.68
N PHE A 90 8.58 -1.57 3.39
CA PHE A 90 8.53 -2.35 4.64
C PHE A 90 8.97 -1.54 5.85
N ASP A 91 9.04 -0.23 5.71
CA ASP A 91 9.42 0.77 6.72
C ASP A 91 8.27 1.16 7.67
N ALA A 92 7.06 0.64 7.45
CA ALA A 92 6.00 0.64 8.45
C ALA A 92 6.20 -0.40 9.56
N HIS A 93 7.26 -1.25 9.48
CA HIS A 93 7.57 -2.25 10.49
C HIS A 93 8.00 -1.58 11.81
N SER A 94 7.55 -2.12 12.95
CA SER A 94 7.79 -1.58 14.30
C SER A 94 9.26 -1.46 14.71
N SER A 95 10.18 -2.10 13.98
CA SER A 95 11.64 -1.99 14.18
C SER A 95 12.29 -0.97 13.26
N ASP A 96 11.54 -0.35 12.34
CA ASP A 96 12.15 0.60 11.42
C ASP A 96 12.60 1.87 12.14
N PRO A 97 13.82 2.37 11.87
CA PRO A 97 14.34 3.53 12.58
C PRO A 97 13.80 4.88 12.09
N LEU A 98 13.12 4.93 10.94
CA LEU A 98 12.72 6.18 10.30
C LEU A 98 11.25 6.56 10.52
N ALA A 99 10.44 5.64 11.01
CA ALA A 99 9.02 5.86 11.23
C ALA A 99 8.54 5.29 12.57
N GLN A 100 7.27 5.48 12.90
CA GLN A 100 6.69 5.08 14.17
C GLN A 100 5.41 4.24 14.00
N LEU A 101 5.17 3.60 12.86
CA LEU A 101 4.09 2.63 12.75
C LEU A 101 4.48 1.31 13.43
N ASN A 102 3.49 0.56 13.87
CA ASN A 102 3.69 -0.67 14.64
C ASN A 102 3.21 -1.91 13.87
N TRP A 103 3.54 -1.98 12.57
CA TRP A 103 3.25 -3.18 11.79
C TRP A 103 4.31 -4.26 12.01
N ARG A 104 3.91 -5.49 11.73
CA ARG A 104 4.74 -6.68 11.87
C ARG A 104 4.76 -7.46 10.56
N VAL A 105 5.64 -8.45 10.46
CA VAL A 105 5.79 -9.32 9.29
C VAL A 105 4.45 -9.92 8.84
N GLU A 106 3.62 -10.38 9.80
CA GLU A 106 2.30 -10.94 9.51
C GLU A 106 1.29 -9.93 8.96
N ASP A 107 1.51 -8.64 9.16
CA ASP A 107 0.64 -7.58 8.62
C ASP A 107 0.93 -7.38 7.13
N PHE A 108 2.19 -7.36 6.73
CA PHE A 108 2.58 -7.33 5.32
C PHE A 108 2.14 -8.59 4.57
N ALA A 109 2.28 -9.76 5.19
CA ALA A 109 1.78 -11.01 4.62
C ALA A 109 0.26 -10.98 4.39
N TRP A 110 -0.49 -10.53 5.40
CA TRP A 110 -1.95 -10.39 5.30
C TRP A 110 -2.33 -9.40 4.19
N LEU A 111 -1.70 -8.23 4.17
CA LEU A 111 -1.98 -7.19 3.18
C LEU A 111 -1.73 -7.69 1.75
N THR A 112 -0.61 -8.35 1.52
CA THR A 112 -0.28 -8.95 0.24
C THR A 112 -1.30 -10.01 -0.17
N GLN A 113 -1.71 -10.87 0.76
CA GLN A 113 -2.72 -11.90 0.51
C GLN A 113 -4.07 -11.28 0.08
N GLU A 114 -4.55 -10.23 0.76
CA GLU A 114 -5.80 -9.56 0.40
C GLU A 114 -5.72 -8.89 -0.98
N LEU A 115 -4.60 -8.22 -1.27
CA LEU A 115 -4.39 -7.59 -2.58
C LEU A 115 -4.30 -8.61 -3.72
N CYS A 116 -3.64 -9.74 -3.49
CA CYS A 116 -3.59 -10.83 -4.47
C CYS A 116 -4.96 -11.48 -4.70
N ALA A 117 -5.72 -11.71 -3.63
CA ALA A 117 -7.08 -12.25 -3.74
C ALA A 117 -8.00 -11.29 -4.54
N LEU A 118 -7.88 -9.99 -4.27
CA LEU A 118 -8.59 -8.98 -5.03
C LEU A 118 -8.17 -8.94 -6.50
N ALA A 119 -6.88 -9.05 -6.80
CA ALA A 119 -6.37 -9.09 -8.17
C ALA A 119 -6.87 -10.34 -8.92
N ALA A 120 -6.95 -11.49 -8.25
CA ALA A 120 -7.53 -12.69 -8.83
C ALA A 120 -9.02 -12.48 -9.19
N GLU A 121 -9.77 -11.79 -8.33
CA GLU A 121 -11.17 -11.45 -8.55
C GLU A 121 -11.36 -10.48 -9.74
N LEU A 122 -10.54 -9.43 -9.81
CA LEU A 122 -10.78 -8.28 -10.70
C LEU A 122 -9.97 -8.31 -11.99
N CYS A 123 -8.71 -8.76 -11.95
CA CYS A 123 -7.78 -8.64 -13.06
C CYS A 123 -6.98 -9.91 -13.36
N GLN A 124 -7.55 -11.08 -13.11
CA GLN A 124 -6.95 -12.38 -13.43
C GLN A 124 -5.57 -12.58 -12.77
N GLY A 125 -5.38 -12.05 -11.56
CA GLY A 125 -4.14 -12.15 -10.82
C GLY A 125 -2.97 -11.30 -11.38
N ARG A 126 -3.24 -10.33 -12.25
CA ARG A 126 -2.19 -9.46 -12.78
C ARG A 126 -1.73 -8.48 -11.70
N VAL A 127 -0.62 -8.82 -11.07
CA VAL A 127 0.03 -8.04 -10.01
C VAL A 127 1.49 -7.81 -10.37
N VAL A 128 1.95 -6.58 -10.18
CA VAL A 128 3.36 -6.22 -10.20
C VAL A 128 3.70 -5.60 -8.85
N SER A 129 4.78 -6.04 -8.22
CA SER A 129 5.25 -5.44 -6.97
C SER A 129 6.64 -4.86 -7.16
N VAL A 130 6.83 -3.64 -6.64
CA VAL A 130 8.09 -2.89 -6.68
C VAL A 130 8.53 -2.63 -5.24
N LEU A 131 9.78 -2.96 -4.92
CA LEU A 131 10.36 -2.68 -3.60
C LEU A 131 10.62 -1.17 -3.46
N GLU A 132 10.15 -0.62 -2.33
CA GLU A 132 10.39 0.76 -1.93
C GLU A 132 11.24 0.82 -0.65
N GLY A 133 10.75 1.42 0.45
CA GLY A 133 11.47 1.58 1.71
C GLY A 133 11.56 0.32 2.58
N GLY A 134 12.34 0.45 3.65
CA GLY A 134 12.63 -0.58 4.64
C GLY A 134 14.08 -0.50 5.09
N TYR A 135 14.32 0.00 6.31
CA TYR A 135 15.66 0.44 6.75
C TYR A 135 16.19 -0.35 7.94
N ASP A 136 15.37 -1.17 8.58
CA ASP A 136 15.84 -2.25 9.46
C ASP A 136 16.04 -3.53 8.62
N LEU A 137 17.27 -3.91 8.35
CA LEU A 137 17.58 -4.99 7.41
C LEU A 137 16.99 -6.36 7.82
N PRO A 138 16.98 -6.77 9.10
CA PRO A 138 16.30 -7.98 9.53
C PRO A 138 14.79 -7.94 9.30
N ALA A 139 14.13 -6.83 9.62
CA ALA A 139 12.70 -6.65 9.41
C ALA A 139 12.35 -6.60 7.92
N LEU A 140 13.14 -5.88 7.11
CA LEU A 140 13.02 -5.86 5.65
C LEU A 140 13.09 -7.28 5.06
N ALA A 141 14.12 -8.03 5.42
CA ALA A 141 14.31 -9.38 4.90
C ALA A 141 13.15 -10.31 5.26
N ALA A 142 12.67 -10.26 6.51
CA ALA A 142 11.55 -11.08 6.97
C ALA A 142 10.22 -10.69 6.30
N SER A 143 9.95 -9.38 6.20
CA SER A 143 8.70 -8.84 5.62
C SER A 143 8.66 -9.04 4.10
N ALA A 144 9.76 -8.75 3.40
CA ALA A 144 9.87 -8.99 1.97
C ALA A 144 9.75 -10.48 1.61
N LYS A 145 10.35 -11.37 2.42
CA LYS A 145 10.17 -12.81 2.26
C LYS A 145 8.70 -13.20 2.37
N ALA A 146 8.02 -12.77 3.44
CA ALA A 146 6.61 -13.10 3.65
C ALA A 146 5.71 -12.53 2.52
N HIS A 147 6.01 -11.33 2.03
CA HIS A 147 5.36 -10.72 0.88
C HIS A 147 5.53 -11.58 -0.40
N VAL A 148 6.76 -11.94 -0.73
CA VAL A 148 7.05 -12.76 -1.93
C VAL A 148 6.42 -14.15 -1.83
N GLU A 149 6.40 -14.77 -0.65
CA GLU A 149 5.72 -16.05 -0.42
C GLU A 149 4.23 -15.96 -0.77
N LYS A 150 3.55 -14.86 -0.37
CA LYS A 150 2.13 -14.63 -0.71
C LYS A 150 1.90 -14.35 -2.19
N LEU A 151 2.78 -13.61 -2.85
CA LEU A 151 2.73 -13.45 -4.31
C LEU A 151 2.85 -14.80 -5.04
N LEU A 152 3.78 -15.66 -4.62
CA LEU A 152 3.98 -16.99 -5.21
C LEU A 152 2.80 -17.96 -4.94
N GLU A 153 2.17 -17.87 -3.76
CA GLU A 153 0.97 -18.65 -3.44
C GLU A 153 -0.20 -18.30 -4.36
N ALA A 154 -0.34 -17.03 -4.70
CA ALA A 154 -1.43 -16.53 -5.54
C ALA A 154 -1.29 -16.90 -7.03
N THR A 155 -0.13 -17.41 -7.47
CA THR A 155 0.11 -17.84 -8.86
C THR A 155 -0.23 -19.31 -9.11
N LYS A 156 -0.67 -20.03 -8.08
CA LYS A 156 -1.04 -21.48 -8.15
C LYS A 156 -2.53 -21.65 -8.34
#